data_f2bb1582580aa2eccd16c0e2885c27e7
#
_entry.id   f2bb1582580aa2eccd16c0e2885c27e7
#
_cell.length_a   1.000
_cell.length_b   1.000
_cell.length_c   1.000
_cell.angle_alpha   90.00
_cell.angle_beta   90.00
_cell.angle_gamma   90.00
#
_symmetry.space_group_name_H-M   'P 1'
#
loop_
_entity.id
_entity.type
_entity.pdbx_description
1 polymer ?
#
loop_
_entity_poly.entity_id
_entity_poly.type
_entity_poly.pdbx_seq_one_letter_code
_entity_poly.pdbx_strand_id
1 'polypeptide(L)'
;MFTNKEIYKIAMEQSAIDSNCKWEDFLKKDNVVVISAANPAARRYLKLPHVCDLTTYGNNIVATISEEYRDIVESYISKYAVEHCFETPNMHVLNEAFKPYGLGVCFMAEYFLPDMDILRALPCNLETRVLEQADFVDLYKP
;
A
#
# COMPACT_ATOMS: atom_id res chain seq x y z
N MET A 1 -10.06 6.14 -22.79
CA MET A 1 -10.27 5.06 -21.78
C MET A 1 -8.88 4.66 -21.30
N PHE A 2 -8.67 4.49 -20.00
CA PHE A 2 -7.36 4.06 -19.48
C PHE A 2 -7.03 2.62 -19.91
N THR A 3 -5.77 2.36 -20.15
CA THR A 3 -5.21 1.02 -20.35
C THR A 3 -4.83 0.39 -19.01
N ASN A 4 -4.70 -0.94 -18.94
CA ASN A 4 -4.21 -1.65 -17.76
C ASN A 4 -2.85 -1.11 -17.28
N LYS A 5 -1.95 -0.76 -18.21
CA LYS A 5 -0.64 -0.19 -17.91
C LYS A 5 -0.74 1.19 -17.24
N GLU A 6 -1.66 2.04 -17.70
CA GLU A 6 -1.88 3.36 -17.10
C GLU A 6 -2.48 3.26 -15.71
N ILE A 7 -3.47 2.36 -15.51
CA ILE A 7 -4.06 2.08 -14.19
C ILE A 7 -2.99 1.60 -13.21
N TYR A 8 -2.15 0.66 -13.64
CA TYR A 8 -1.07 0.12 -12.82
C TYR A 8 -0.06 1.22 -12.42
N LYS A 9 0.30 2.09 -13.37
CA LYS A 9 1.20 3.21 -13.11
C LYS A 9 0.58 4.21 -12.13
N ILE A 10 -0.69 4.58 -12.29
CA ILE A 10 -1.40 5.49 -11.38
C ILE A 10 -1.39 4.93 -9.94
N ALA A 11 -1.63 3.62 -9.78
CA ALA A 11 -1.59 2.98 -8.48
C ALA A 11 -0.19 3.05 -7.84
N MET A 12 0.87 2.76 -8.62
CA MET A 12 2.25 2.86 -8.14
C MET A 12 2.65 4.31 -7.79
N GLU A 13 2.23 5.29 -8.59
CA GLU A 13 2.50 6.71 -8.32
C GLU A 13 1.87 7.16 -6.99
N GLN A 14 0.63 6.75 -6.70
CA GLN A 14 0.00 7.05 -5.41
C GLN A 14 0.71 6.32 -4.26
N SER A 15 1.04 5.04 -4.43
CA SER A 15 1.78 4.29 -3.40
C SER A 15 3.17 4.89 -3.15
N ALA A 16 3.81 5.43 -4.18
CA ALA A 16 5.11 6.10 -4.05
C ALA A 16 5.01 7.38 -3.19
N ILE A 17 3.94 8.15 -3.36
CA ILE A 17 3.65 9.33 -2.52
C ILE A 17 3.45 8.89 -1.07
N ASP A 18 2.67 7.84 -0.83
CA ASP A 18 2.38 7.32 0.50
C ASP A 18 3.63 6.76 1.19
N SER A 19 4.54 6.17 0.42
CA SER A 19 5.78 5.53 0.89
C SER A 19 7.01 6.44 0.86
N ASN A 20 6.88 7.70 0.46
CA ASN A 20 8.02 8.65 0.29
C ASN A 20 9.13 8.14 -0.63
N CYS A 21 8.79 7.40 -1.68
CA CYS A 21 9.72 6.85 -2.67
C CYS A 21 9.38 7.30 -4.09
N LYS A 22 10.05 6.75 -5.07
CA LYS A 22 9.71 6.91 -6.49
C LYS A 22 8.90 5.72 -6.96
N TRP A 23 7.99 5.91 -7.90
CA TRP A 23 7.18 4.80 -8.42
C TRP A 23 8.04 3.72 -9.11
N GLU A 24 9.22 4.11 -9.68
CA GLU A 24 10.20 3.20 -10.26
C GLU A 24 10.84 2.26 -9.21
N ASP A 25 10.77 2.63 -7.93
CA ASP A 25 11.31 1.79 -6.85
C ASP A 25 10.54 0.47 -6.74
N PHE A 26 9.26 0.44 -7.10
CA PHE A 26 8.45 -0.79 -7.17
C PHE A 26 8.79 -1.72 -8.34
N LEU A 27 9.58 -1.24 -9.32
CA LEU A 27 10.01 -2.03 -10.48
C LEU A 27 11.42 -2.58 -10.35
N LYS A 28 12.13 -2.29 -9.27
CA LYS A 28 13.47 -2.80 -9.03
C LYS A 28 13.44 -4.30 -8.74
N LYS A 29 14.61 -4.94 -8.92
CA LYS A 29 14.80 -6.34 -8.53
C LYS A 29 15.03 -6.51 -7.04
N ASP A 30 15.76 -5.54 -6.46
CA ASP A 30 16.15 -5.55 -5.06
C ASP A 30 15.12 -4.81 -4.22
N ASN A 31 14.93 -5.26 -3.00
CA ASN A 31 14.11 -4.56 -2.02
C ASN A 31 14.63 -3.14 -1.77
N VAL A 32 13.72 -2.23 -1.50
CA VAL A 32 14.03 -0.82 -1.23
C VAL A 32 13.55 -0.47 0.17
N VAL A 33 14.43 0.14 0.95
CA VAL A 33 14.08 0.64 2.28
C VAL A 33 14.10 2.15 2.27
N VAL A 34 13.01 2.77 2.72
CA VAL A 34 12.78 4.21 2.74
C VAL A 34 12.40 4.63 4.16
N ILE A 35 12.90 5.78 4.59
CA ILE A 35 12.47 6.34 5.88
C ILE A 35 11.12 7.01 5.70
N SER A 36 10.18 6.61 6.56
CA SER A 36 8.83 7.16 6.56
C SER A 36 8.84 8.61 7.01
N ALA A 37 8.11 9.46 6.31
CA ALA A 37 7.93 10.86 6.65
C ALA A 37 6.50 11.31 6.33
N ALA A 38 6.06 12.37 7.01
CA ALA A 38 4.78 12.99 6.69
C ALA A 38 4.79 13.54 5.26
N ASN A 39 3.72 13.30 4.51
CA ASN A 39 3.56 13.80 3.16
C ASN A 39 2.12 14.33 2.99
N PRO A 40 1.94 15.63 2.69
CA PRO A 40 0.61 16.22 2.55
C PRO A 40 -0.17 15.71 1.33
N ALA A 41 0.51 15.13 0.35
CA ALA A 41 -0.11 14.51 -0.83
C ALA A 41 -0.48 13.03 -0.63
N ALA A 42 -0.07 12.42 0.51
CA ALA A 42 -0.44 11.05 0.85
C ALA A 42 -1.94 10.92 1.11
N ARG A 43 -2.45 9.70 1.00
CA ARG A 43 -3.86 9.41 1.27
C ARG A 43 -4.22 9.81 2.70
N ARG A 44 -5.30 10.58 2.85
CA ARG A 44 -5.67 11.25 4.11
C ARG A 44 -5.95 10.32 5.30
N TYR A 45 -6.28 9.06 5.04
CA TYR A 45 -6.53 8.08 6.10
C TYR A 45 -5.25 7.47 6.68
N LEU A 46 -4.11 7.67 6.01
CA LEU A 46 -2.83 7.18 6.51
C LEU A 46 -2.35 8.04 7.67
N LYS A 47 -1.82 7.38 8.68
CA LYS A 47 -1.18 8.03 9.82
C LYS A 47 0.33 7.97 9.63
N LEU A 48 0.87 8.97 8.93
CA LEU A 48 2.30 9.10 8.69
C LEU A 48 2.99 9.89 9.82
N PRO A 49 4.26 9.59 10.12
CA PRO A 49 5.09 8.52 9.54
C PRO A 49 4.71 7.12 10.04
N HIS A 50 4.90 6.12 9.18
CA HIS A 50 4.75 4.71 9.55
C HIS A 50 5.93 4.23 10.40
N VAL A 51 5.67 3.32 11.32
CA VAL A 51 6.70 2.53 12.01
C VAL A 51 7.28 1.51 11.04
N CYS A 52 6.43 0.77 10.37
CA CYS A 52 6.78 -0.19 9.32
C CYS A 52 5.57 -0.39 8.40
N ASP A 53 5.76 -0.17 7.12
CA ASP A 53 4.82 -0.52 6.05
C ASP A 53 5.59 -1.25 4.95
N LEU A 54 5.08 -2.39 4.53
CA LEU A 54 5.66 -3.20 3.46
C LEU A 54 4.70 -3.22 2.28
N THR A 55 5.10 -2.65 1.17
CA THR A 55 4.30 -2.59 -0.06
C THR A 55 5.00 -3.35 -1.18
N THR A 56 4.25 -4.15 -1.94
CA THR A 56 4.75 -4.84 -3.12
C THR A 56 3.80 -4.72 -4.30
N TYR A 57 4.38 -4.70 -5.49
CA TYR A 57 3.71 -4.87 -6.78
C TYR A 57 4.18 -6.15 -7.49
N GLY A 58 4.80 -7.09 -6.73
CA GLY A 58 5.21 -8.40 -7.19
C GLY A 58 6.69 -8.54 -7.56
N ASN A 59 7.43 -7.44 -7.80
CA ASN A 59 8.85 -7.51 -8.17
C ASN A 59 9.79 -7.51 -6.96
N ASN A 60 9.50 -6.67 -5.99
CA ASN A 60 10.30 -6.44 -4.79
C ASN A 60 9.40 -5.94 -3.66
N ILE A 61 9.98 -5.66 -2.52
CA ILE A 61 9.32 -4.98 -1.40
C ILE A 61 9.89 -3.57 -1.29
N VAL A 62 9.02 -2.58 -1.24
CA VAL A 62 9.33 -1.23 -0.76
C VAL A 62 8.90 -1.17 0.69
N ALA A 63 9.88 -1.09 1.59
CA ALA A 63 9.67 -1.00 3.02
C ALA A 63 9.81 0.46 3.46
N THR A 64 8.73 1.05 3.97
CA THR A 64 8.69 2.41 4.51
C THR A 64 8.68 2.32 6.03
N ILE A 65 9.76 2.78 6.68
CA ILE A 65 10.04 2.46 8.08
C ILE A 65 10.49 3.66 8.90
N SER A 66 10.39 3.53 10.22
CA SER A 66 11.19 4.34 11.15
C SER A 66 12.62 3.80 11.20
N GLU A 67 13.61 4.70 11.18
CA GLU A 67 15.04 4.34 11.10
C GLU A 67 15.47 3.36 12.20
N GLU A 68 14.92 3.49 13.39
CA GLU A 68 15.24 2.64 14.55
C GLU A 68 14.93 1.14 14.34
N TYR A 69 14.09 0.79 13.37
CA TYR A 69 13.71 -0.60 13.07
C TYR A 69 14.32 -1.13 11.77
N ARG A 70 15.24 -0.40 11.16
CA ARG A 70 15.88 -0.76 9.88
C ARG A 70 16.40 -2.20 9.87
N ASP A 71 17.24 -2.54 10.85
CA ASP A 71 17.89 -3.85 10.91
C ASP A 71 16.89 -5.00 11.01
N ILE A 72 15.80 -4.82 11.75
CA ILE A 72 14.72 -5.80 11.89
C ILE A 72 14.05 -6.02 10.53
N VAL A 73 13.67 -4.94 9.86
CA VAL A 73 12.92 -5.02 8.61
C VAL A 73 13.79 -5.52 7.47
N GLU A 74 15.02 -5.01 7.33
CA GLU A 74 15.97 -5.49 6.31
C GLU A 74 16.29 -6.97 6.48
N SER A 75 16.51 -7.43 7.72
CA SER A 75 16.70 -8.84 8.02
C SER A 75 15.50 -9.68 7.59
N TYR A 76 14.28 -9.18 7.85
CA TYR A 76 13.05 -9.88 7.49
C TYR A 76 12.85 -9.99 5.98
N ILE A 77 12.86 -8.86 5.26
CA ILE A 77 12.61 -8.84 3.81
C ILE A 77 13.72 -9.47 2.97
N SER A 78 14.91 -9.63 3.54
CA SER A 78 16.03 -10.34 2.90
C SER A 78 15.98 -11.85 3.09
N LYS A 79 15.20 -12.33 4.05
CA LYS A 79 15.12 -13.74 4.42
C LYS A 79 14.18 -14.55 3.54
N TYR A 80 13.13 -13.92 3.05
CA TYR A 80 12.03 -14.57 2.31
C TYR A 80 11.90 -14.02 0.90
N ALA A 81 11.40 -14.83 -0.03
CA ALA A 81 10.95 -14.33 -1.33
C ALA A 81 9.78 -13.33 -1.14
N VAL A 82 9.58 -12.46 -2.11
CA VAL A 82 8.61 -11.34 -2.02
C VAL A 82 7.22 -11.83 -1.60
N GLU A 83 6.69 -12.84 -2.28
CA GLU A 83 5.38 -13.44 -2.00
C GLU A 83 5.29 -14.02 -0.59
N HIS A 84 6.37 -14.63 -0.11
CA HIS A 84 6.41 -15.27 1.20
C HIS A 84 6.51 -14.29 2.36
N CYS A 85 6.93 -13.05 2.12
CA CYS A 85 6.93 -12.01 3.16
C CYS A 85 5.51 -11.66 3.64
N PHE A 86 4.48 -11.97 2.85
CA PHE A 86 3.08 -11.64 3.17
C PHE A 86 2.27 -12.87 3.64
N GLU A 87 2.90 -14.02 3.75
CA GLU A 87 2.26 -15.22 4.30
C GLU A 87 2.23 -15.20 5.82
N THR A 88 1.11 -15.62 6.40
CA THR A 88 0.87 -15.60 7.85
C THR A 88 2.00 -16.22 8.68
N PRO A 89 2.57 -17.38 8.34
CA PRO A 89 3.66 -17.97 9.13
C PRO A 89 4.89 -17.06 9.20
N ASN A 90 5.24 -16.40 8.08
CA ASN A 90 6.42 -15.55 8.00
C ASN A 90 6.16 -14.18 8.65
N MET A 91 4.96 -13.62 8.46
CA MET A 91 4.55 -12.39 9.15
C MET A 91 4.58 -12.54 10.68
N HIS A 92 4.33 -13.75 11.19
CA HIS A 92 4.50 -14.03 12.61
C HIS A 92 5.94 -13.80 13.09
N VAL A 93 6.93 -14.12 12.26
CA VAL A 93 8.35 -13.86 12.57
C VAL A 93 8.63 -12.37 12.70
N LEU A 94 8.08 -11.56 11.79
CA LEU A 94 8.18 -10.09 11.86
C LEU A 94 7.48 -9.56 13.12
N ASN A 95 6.28 -10.08 13.41
CA ASN A 95 5.52 -9.72 14.60
C ASN A 95 6.28 -10.00 15.90
N GLU A 96 6.89 -11.18 16.02
CA GLU A 96 7.71 -11.54 17.20
C GLU A 96 8.98 -10.66 17.33
N ALA A 97 9.58 -10.23 16.20
CA ALA A 97 10.71 -9.32 16.21
C ALA A 97 10.33 -7.91 16.72
N PHE A 98 9.11 -7.47 16.48
CA PHE A 98 8.60 -6.17 16.97
C PHE A 98 8.06 -6.21 18.42
N LYS A 99 7.72 -7.38 18.92
CA LYS A 99 7.12 -7.57 20.25
C LYS A 99 7.91 -6.97 21.42
N PRO A 100 9.27 -7.05 21.47
CA PRO A 100 10.06 -6.41 22.52
C PRO A 100 9.89 -4.89 22.60
N TYR A 101 9.44 -4.25 21.52
CA TYR A 101 9.19 -2.81 21.42
C TYR A 101 7.73 -2.44 21.69
N GLY A 102 6.89 -3.42 22.08
CA GLY A 102 5.46 -3.22 22.27
C GLY A 102 4.69 -3.00 20.95
N LEU A 103 5.28 -3.39 19.85
CA LEU A 103 4.70 -3.26 18.51
C LEU A 103 4.28 -4.62 17.95
N GLY A 104 3.40 -4.61 16.96
CA GLY A 104 2.95 -5.81 16.29
C GLY A 104 2.33 -5.50 14.93
N VAL A 105 2.27 -6.51 14.07
CA VAL A 105 1.60 -6.40 12.78
C VAL A 105 0.10 -6.20 13.03
N CYS A 106 -0.44 -5.10 12.55
CA CYS A 106 -1.83 -4.70 12.81
C CYS A 106 -2.74 -4.85 11.59
N PHE A 107 -2.19 -4.87 10.38
CA PHE A 107 -3.00 -4.81 9.16
C PHE A 107 -2.25 -5.45 7.98
N MET A 108 -2.99 -6.17 7.15
CA MET A 108 -2.55 -6.63 5.83
C MET A 108 -3.74 -6.51 4.87
N ALA A 109 -3.49 -6.07 3.65
CA ALA A 109 -4.50 -6.02 2.61
C ALA A 109 -3.92 -6.38 1.24
N GLU A 110 -4.76 -7.02 0.43
CA GLU A 110 -4.56 -7.13 -1.00
C GLU A 110 -5.42 -6.10 -1.70
N TYR A 111 -4.86 -5.45 -2.70
CA TYR A 111 -5.57 -4.47 -3.53
C TYR A 111 -5.68 -5.02 -4.94
N PHE A 112 -6.88 -4.96 -5.49
CA PHE A 112 -7.16 -5.38 -6.85
C PHE A 112 -7.36 -4.15 -7.74
N LEU A 113 -6.74 -4.16 -8.90
CA LEU A 113 -6.95 -3.15 -9.92
C LEU A 113 -7.93 -3.67 -10.97
N PRO A 114 -8.77 -2.80 -11.57
CA PRO A 114 -9.66 -3.22 -12.63
C PRO A 114 -8.88 -3.65 -13.86
N ASP A 115 -9.28 -4.75 -14.48
CA ASP A 115 -8.79 -5.15 -15.80
C ASP A 115 -9.65 -4.44 -16.85
N MET A 116 -9.08 -3.43 -17.50
CA MET A 116 -9.78 -2.58 -18.47
C MET A 116 -10.16 -3.31 -19.76
N ASP A 117 -9.47 -4.43 -20.08
CA ASP A 117 -9.74 -5.19 -21.29
C ASP A 117 -11.02 -6.02 -21.17
N ILE A 118 -11.39 -6.41 -19.95
CA ILE A 118 -12.59 -7.21 -19.66
C ILE A 118 -13.67 -6.44 -18.91
N LEU A 119 -13.38 -5.23 -18.45
CA LEU A 119 -14.35 -4.40 -17.73
C LEU A 119 -15.58 -4.13 -18.60
N ARG A 120 -16.76 -4.41 -18.07
CA ARG A 120 -18.05 -4.18 -18.75
C ARG A 120 -18.97 -3.40 -17.83
N ALA A 121 -19.72 -2.48 -18.41
CA ALA A 121 -20.84 -1.88 -17.72
C ALA A 121 -21.90 -2.95 -17.47
N LEU A 122 -22.26 -3.16 -16.22
CA LEU A 122 -23.37 -4.06 -15.87
C LEU A 122 -24.70 -3.33 -16.13
N PRO A 123 -25.75 -4.05 -16.59
CA PRO A 123 -27.08 -3.48 -16.67
C PRO A 123 -27.52 -2.99 -15.29
N CYS A 124 -27.94 -1.76 -15.22
CA CYS A 124 -28.45 -1.18 -13.97
C CYS A 124 -29.72 -0.38 -14.29
N ASN A 125 -30.80 -0.71 -13.62
CA ASN A 125 -32.08 0.00 -13.74
C ASN A 125 -32.20 1.17 -12.77
N LEU A 126 -31.16 1.40 -11.95
CA LEU A 126 -31.09 2.52 -11.04
C LEU A 126 -30.37 3.69 -11.70
N GLU A 127 -30.82 4.89 -11.41
CA GLU A 127 -30.07 6.10 -11.76
C GLU A 127 -28.75 6.13 -10.96
N THR A 128 -27.65 6.26 -11.67
CA THR A 128 -26.31 6.35 -11.05
C THR A 128 -25.64 7.65 -11.48
N ARG A 129 -25.01 8.35 -10.52
CA ARG A 129 -24.24 9.56 -10.79
C ARG A 129 -23.04 9.65 -9.85
N VAL A 130 -22.06 10.43 -10.26
CA VAL A 130 -20.96 10.81 -9.37
C VAL A 130 -21.49 11.86 -8.40
N LEU A 131 -21.24 11.67 -7.11
CA LEU A 131 -21.64 12.62 -6.08
C LEU A 131 -20.74 13.86 -6.11
N GLU A 132 -21.35 15.02 -5.95
CA GLU A 132 -20.68 16.31 -5.80
C GLU A 132 -20.66 16.74 -4.33
N GLN A 133 -19.87 17.78 -4.01
CA GLN A 133 -19.73 18.29 -2.64
C GLN A 133 -21.10 18.59 -1.98
N ALA A 134 -22.07 19.08 -2.71
CA ALA A 134 -23.40 19.40 -2.21
C ALA A 134 -24.20 18.16 -1.74
N ASP A 135 -23.93 17.01 -2.34
CA ASP A 135 -24.65 15.76 -2.02
C ASP A 135 -24.26 15.20 -0.65
N PHE A 136 -23.05 15.52 -0.18
CA PHE A 136 -22.55 14.99 1.10
C PHE A 136 -23.29 15.55 2.31
N VAL A 137 -23.92 16.72 2.19
CA VAL A 137 -24.68 17.34 3.30
C VAL A 137 -25.84 16.45 3.75
N ASP A 138 -26.46 15.72 2.84
CA ASP A 138 -27.58 14.81 3.16
C ASP A 138 -27.13 13.42 3.61
N LEU A 139 -25.92 12.99 3.22
CA LEU A 139 -25.39 11.66 3.57
C LEU A 139 -24.83 11.59 5.00
N TYR A 140 -24.39 12.71 5.55
CA TYR A 140 -23.72 12.78 6.87
C TYR A 140 -24.52 13.60 7.89
N LYS A 141 -25.81 13.68 7.77
CA LYS A 141 -26.66 14.22 8.84
C LYS A 141 -26.63 13.27 10.03
N PRO A 142 -26.40 13.77 11.26
CA PRO A 142 -26.41 12.95 12.46
C PRO A 142 -27.80 12.39 12.77
#